data_3f579c59fd8b2169bebdb169935cc5a1
#
_entry.id   3f579c59fd8b2169bebdb169935cc5a1
#
_cell.length_a   1.000
_cell.length_b   1.000
_cell.length_c   1.000
_cell.angle_alpha   90.00
_cell.angle_beta   90.00
_cell.angle_gamma   90.00
#
_symmetry.space_group_name_H-M   'P 1'
#
loop_
_entity.id
_entity.type
_entity.pdbx_description
1 polymer ?
#
loop_
_entity_poly.entity_id
_entity_poly.type
_entity_poly.pdbx_seq_one_letter_code
_entity_poly.pdbx_strand_id
1 'polypeptide(L)'
;MRASSPFLTAVPLALLALVAASACGGEPDAVADPLLHREAGYVGSAACRACHEDQHASWAVTHHSTMTQRPSAATVLGHFDGATVAQGKDSARPFRDGERFLMELQVGGVARTAEVELLVGSRRYQQYFERRTLRDGASFFRLPILWHVELHRWLPVDSVFLGPDADGLGGHAAEWNTNCILCHNTGPRPGLLGADEPARLQEGNRFDSHVAELGIACESCHGPGERHVATARSVAKGEAHAVVHPDELDKERAVAVCGQCHGARLPEPPRRAREWFTTGPTFRPGEKLVDHVKPIERGTPVRGGGDPEAFALRFWGDGTPRLTAYEYQGVVASQCYTKGELTCTSCHAMHDGDPKGQLRPDLVGNQLCTQCHEDIGKDVAAHTRHAVDGAGSSCLACHMPKVVFGVADIHRSHRIDNPDPARDGEAGRPHACTLCHVDKSLPWAADAMRRWWGERYRAPQQRFDGAPLDLADAAANLFAGDAAARAVAAVALGEPTATFAPDHAVAVRAWLAVTMGDGWPSVRLLARRSLLAVEQRVGALGVGARAQTVDHLAGVEQRGKDVFGLLDAIAAAARDRSAPAPASIALLGRDYRVDLARVVKLTDLQGRNLIAIGE
;
A
#
# COMPACT_ATOMS: atom_id res chain seq x y z
N MET A 1 36.56 -5.68 73.91
CA MET A 1 37.52 -6.68 74.45
C MET A 1 38.09 -7.44 73.28
N ARG A 2 39.43 -7.29 73.09
CA ARG A 2 40.42 -8.18 72.45
C ARG A 2 40.05 -8.80 71.11
N ALA A 3 40.59 -8.34 69.97
CA ALA A 3 41.97 -8.58 69.49
C ALA A 3 42.30 -10.05 69.19
N SER A 4 42.53 -10.32 67.90
CA SER A 4 43.76 -11.04 67.48
C SER A 4 43.71 -11.30 65.95
N SER A 5 44.51 -10.63 65.17
CA SER A 5 45.20 -11.22 64.01
C SER A 5 46.25 -12.19 64.47
N PRO A 6 46.74 -13.14 63.64
CA PRO A 6 47.73 -12.83 62.64
C PRO A 6 47.91 -13.82 61.45
N PHE A 7 48.86 -13.48 60.66
CA PHE A 7 49.84 -14.18 59.80
C PHE A 7 49.52 -14.31 58.30
N LEU A 8 50.27 -13.45 57.59
CA LEU A 8 50.67 -13.61 56.20
C LEU A 8 51.59 -14.85 56.01
N THR A 9 51.31 -15.62 54.97
CA THR A 9 52.36 -16.39 54.27
C THR A 9 52.33 -16.09 52.80
N ALA A 10 53.40 -15.54 52.31
CA ALA A 10 53.67 -15.26 50.90
C ALA A 10 54.02 -16.55 50.17
N VAL A 11 53.39 -16.75 49.00
CA VAL A 11 53.79 -17.78 48.02
C VAL A 11 54.11 -17.05 46.70
N PRO A 12 55.24 -17.35 46.04
CA PRO A 12 55.67 -16.60 44.88
C PRO A 12 54.88 -16.96 43.63
N LEU A 13 54.44 -15.92 42.88
CA LEU A 13 53.85 -16.03 41.53
C LEU A 13 54.94 -16.44 40.55
N ALA A 14 54.86 -17.64 40.01
CA ALA A 14 55.53 -17.99 38.77
C ALA A 14 54.69 -17.53 37.59
N LEU A 15 55.20 -16.57 36.82
CA LEU A 15 54.63 -16.16 35.54
C LEU A 15 54.77 -17.28 34.51
N LEU A 16 53.67 -17.99 34.17
CA LEU A 16 53.59 -18.78 32.96
C LEU A 16 52.95 -17.88 31.86
N ALA A 17 53.74 -17.42 30.92
CA ALA A 17 53.30 -16.80 29.70
C ALA A 17 52.73 -17.90 28.80
N LEU A 18 51.37 -18.02 28.76
CA LEU A 18 50.66 -18.79 27.75
C LEU A 18 50.59 -17.89 26.49
N VAL A 19 51.37 -18.23 25.47
CA VAL A 19 51.15 -17.72 24.11
C VAL A 19 49.87 -18.37 23.58
N ALA A 20 48.75 -17.66 23.65
CA ALA A 20 47.53 -18.04 22.94
C ALA A 20 47.76 -17.80 21.45
N ALA A 21 48.05 -18.85 20.72
CA ALA A 21 47.93 -18.82 19.26
C ALA A 21 46.41 -18.68 18.94
N SER A 22 45.99 -17.46 18.56
CA SER A 22 44.69 -17.24 17.95
C SER A 22 44.66 -18.00 16.63
N ALA A 23 44.08 -19.19 16.66
CA ALA A 23 43.62 -19.82 15.45
C ALA A 23 42.47 -18.93 14.90
N CYS A 24 42.73 -18.25 13.80
CA CYS A 24 41.70 -17.70 12.95
C CYS A 24 40.88 -18.88 12.42
N GLY A 25 39.84 -19.25 13.18
CA GLY A 25 38.74 -20.06 12.66
C GLY A 25 38.03 -19.16 11.66
N GLY A 26 38.28 -19.34 10.38
CA GLY A 26 37.41 -18.78 9.34
C GLY A 26 36.02 -19.33 9.60
N GLU A 27 35.04 -18.43 9.73
CA GLU A 27 33.66 -18.83 9.56
C GLU A 27 33.58 -19.61 8.23
N PRO A 28 32.80 -20.71 8.17
CA PRO A 28 32.61 -21.42 6.91
C PRO A 28 32.11 -20.41 5.88
N ASP A 29 32.78 -20.35 4.72
CA ASP A 29 32.43 -19.47 3.61
C ASP A 29 30.90 -19.53 3.40
N ALA A 30 30.20 -18.47 3.80
CA ALA A 30 28.78 -18.34 3.54
C ALA A 30 28.64 -18.42 2.02
N VAL A 31 27.94 -19.44 1.54
CA VAL A 31 27.70 -19.60 0.10
C VAL A 31 27.11 -18.28 -0.40
N ALA A 32 27.87 -17.62 -1.28
CA ALA A 32 27.46 -16.31 -1.79
C ALA A 32 26.07 -16.44 -2.44
N ASP A 33 25.14 -15.58 -2.01
CA ASP A 33 23.78 -15.57 -2.58
C ASP A 33 23.88 -15.32 -4.10
N PRO A 34 23.39 -16.26 -4.94
CA PRO A 34 23.53 -16.15 -6.40
C PRO A 34 22.78 -14.94 -7.00
N LEU A 35 21.85 -14.31 -6.27
CA LEU A 35 21.19 -13.07 -6.70
C LEU A 35 22.03 -11.83 -6.43
N LEU A 36 23.00 -11.90 -5.51
CA LEU A 36 23.82 -10.74 -5.13
C LEU A 36 25.01 -10.60 -6.06
N HIS A 37 24.95 -9.62 -6.95
CA HIS A 37 26.07 -9.27 -7.81
C HIS A 37 26.19 -7.75 -7.93
N ARG A 38 27.30 -7.22 -7.42
CA ARG A 38 27.58 -5.78 -7.40
C ARG A 38 28.38 -5.39 -8.62
N GLU A 39 27.71 -4.76 -9.56
CA GLU A 39 28.31 -4.18 -10.77
C GLU A 39 28.15 -2.66 -10.75
N ALA A 40 28.76 -1.99 -11.72
CA ALA A 40 28.57 -0.57 -12.00
C ALA A 40 28.76 0.38 -10.79
N GLY A 41 29.69 0.03 -9.91
CA GLY A 41 30.09 0.88 -8.79
C GLY A 41 29.26 0.72 -7.50
N TYR A 42 28.40 -0.27 -7.40
CA TYR A 42 27.68 -0.60 -6.16
C TYR A 42 28.59 -1.30 -5.15
N VAL A 43 28.51 -0.90 -3.87
CA VAL A 43 29.33 -1.46 -2.77
C VAL A 43 28.50 -2.17 -1.69
N GLY A 44 27.20 -1.86 -1.61
CA GLY A 44 26.27 -2.37 -0.61
C GLY A 44 26.29 -1.62 0.73
N SER A 45 25.18 -1.69 1.47
CA SER A 45 24.95 -0.93 2.71
C SER A 45 25.97 -1.21 3.82
N ALA A 46 26.52 -2.43 3.86
CA ALA A 46 27.56 -2.79 4.84
C ALA A 46 28.83 -1.92 4.71
N ALA A 47 29.18 -1.49 3.50
CA ALA A 47 30.32 -0.58 3.27
C ALA A 47 30.03 0.84 3.82
N CYS A 48 28.77 1.28 3.76
CA CYS A 48 28.35 2.58 4.27
C CYS A 48 28.35 2.62 5.81
N ARG A 49 27.95 1.52 6.46
CA ARG A 49 27.85 1.39 7.92
C ARG A 49 29.12 1.80 8.65
N ALA A 50 30.29 1.51 8.07
CA ALA A 50 31.58 1.78 8.71
C ALA A 50 31.80 3.27 9.06
N CYS A 51 31.12 4.19 8.34
CA CYS A 51 31.21 5.63 8.56
C CYS A 51 29.87 6.29 8.90
N HIS A 52 28.75 5.65 8.56
CA HIS A 52 27.37 6.16 8.70
C HIS A 52 26.55 5.21 9.58
N GLU A 53 27.01 4.91 10.80
CA GLU A 53 26.40 3.91 11.68
C GLU A 53 24.97 4.29 12.07
N ASP A 54 24.73 5.57 12.43
CA ASP A 54 23.42 6.06 12.84
C ASP A 54 22.39 6.00 11.69
N GLN A 55 22.77 6.47 10.51
CA GLN A 55 21.93 6.43 9.32
C GLN A 55 21.63 4.99 8.89
N HIS A 56 22.64 4.11 9.00
CA HIS A 56 22.44 2.69 8.72
C HIS A 56 21.48 2.05 9.72
N ALA A 57 21.62 2.33 11.01
CA ALA A 57 20.73 1.80 12.05
C ALA A 57 19.29 2.28 11.86
N SER A 58 19.12 3.57 11.55
CA SER A 58 17.81 4.16 11.25
C SER A 58 17.17 3.53 10.02
N TRP A 59 17.91 3.34 8.93
CA TRP A 59 17.42 2.68 7.71
C TRP A 59 17.08 1.21 7.96
N ALA A 60 17.90 0.48 8.70
CA ALA A 60 17.75 -0.96 8.89
C ALA A 60 16.40 -1.38 9.53
N VAL A 61 15.74 -0.48 10.25
CA VAL A 61 14.41 -0.72 10.86
C VAL A 61 13.24 -0.32 9.96
N THR A 62 13.51 0.23 8.78
CA THR A 62 12.46 0.64 7.84
C THR A 62 11.96 -0.52 6.99
N HIS A 63 10.76 -0.36 6.42
CA HIS A 63 10.25 -1.33 5.45
C HIS A 63 10.99 -1.30 4.10
N HIS A 64 11.78 -0.28 3.81
CA HIS A 64 12.66 -0.25 2.65
C HIS A 64 13.72 -1.35 2.74
N SER A 65 14.40 -1.48 3.88
CA SER A 65 15.45 -2.48 4.09
C SER A 65 14.92 -3.92 3.99
N THR A 66 13.67 -4.14 4.36
CA THR A 66 13.02 -5.46 4.39
C THR A 66 12.09 -5.73 3.21
N MET A 67 12.18 -4.90 2.16
CA MET A 67 11.26 -4.99 1.02
C MET A 67 11.40 -6.29 0.23
N THR A 68 12.63 -6.81 0.06
CA THR A 68 12.91 -8.16 -0.45
C THR A 68 13.90 -8.84 0.47
N GLN A 69 13.63 -10.09 0.86
CA GLN A 69 14.48 -10.84 1.79
C GLN A 69 14.55 -12.32 1.41
N ARG A 70 15.61 -13.01 1.87
CA ARG A 70 15.66 -14.47 1.89
C ARG A 70 14.83 -15.00 3.06
N PRO A 71 14.17 -16.17 2.90
CA PRO A 71 13.41 -16.78 3.98
C PRO A 71 14.32 -17.29 5.10
N SER A 72 13.97 -16.96 6.31
CA SER A 72 14.58 -17.46 7.53
C SER A 72 13.58 -17.38 8.69
N ALA A 73 13.89 -17.95 9.82
CA ALA A 73 13.06 -17.84 11.03
C ALA A 73 12.85 -16.37 11.48
N ALA A 74 13.78 -15.48 11.14
CA ALA A 74 13.71 -14.06 11.49
C ALA A 74 12.92 -13.20 10.46
N THR A 75 12.86 -13.63 9.20
CA THR A 75 12.32 -12.82 8.10
C THR A 75 10.93 -13.25 7.65
N VAL A 76 10.54 -14.50 7.88
CA VAL A 76 9.22 -15.03 7.53
C VAL A 76 8.20 -14.59 8.59
N LEU A 77 7.20 -13.80 8.16
CA LEU A 77 6.14 -13.29 9.04
C LEU A 77 4.94 -14.24 9.13
N GLY A 78 4.68 -15.02 8.09
CA GLY A 78 3.56 -15.94 8.02
C GLY A 78 3.75 -17.18 8.92
N HIS A 79 2.65 -17.69 9.44
CA HIS A 79 2.66 -18.92 10.24
C HIS A 79 2.67 -20.15 9.33
N PHE A 80 3.81 -20.83 9.24
CA PHE A 80 3.96 -22.07 8.49
C PHE A 80 3.66 -23.28 9.40
N ASP A 81 2.43 -23.32 9.91
CA ASP A 81 1.93 -24.29 10.93
C ASP A 81 1.08 -25.42 10.33
N GLY A 82 0.96 -25.48 9.00
CA GLY A 82 0.19 -26.50 8.30
C GLY A 82 -1.30 -26.18 8.15
N ALA A 83 -1.75 -24.97 8.51
CA ALA A 83 -3.14 -24.55 8.28
C ALA A 83 -3.44 -24.41 6.78
N THR A 84 -4.55 -24.98 6.32
CA THR A 84 -4.95 -24.94 4.90
C THR A 84 -5.79 -23.70 4.59
N VAL A 85 -5.43 -23.02 3.51
CA VAL A 85 -6.23 -21.98 2.87
C VAL A 85 -6.85 -22.57 1.61
N ALA A 86 -8.18 -22.51 1.50
CA ALA A 86 -8.90 -23.02 0.35
C ALA A 86 -9.73 -21.94 -0.32
N GLN A 87 -9.84 -22.01 -1.67
CA GLN A 87 -10.73 -21.19 -2.47
C GLN A 87 -11.23 -22.02 -3.66
N GLY A 88 -12.55 -22.20 -3.75
CA GLY A 88 -13.14 -23.09 -4.75
C GLY A 88 -12.66 -24.54 -4.57
N LYS A 89 -12.02 -25.08 -5.61
CA LYS A 89 -11.42 -26.43 -5.60
C LYS A 89 -9.93 -26.43 -5.28
N ASP A 90 -9.33 -25.26 -5.17
CA ASP A 90 -7.91 -25.09 -4.95
C ASP A 90 -7.58 -24.90 -3.47
N SER A 91 -6.38 -25.29 -3.09
CA SER A 91 -5.88 -25.09 -1.73
C SER A 91 -4.37 -24.87 -1.68
N ALA A 92 -3.92 -24.19 -0.63
CA ALA A 92 -2.53 -23.99 -0.30
C ALA A 92 -2.32 -24.24 1.19
N ARG A 93 -1.28 -25.00 1.56
CA ARG A 93 -0.95 -25.36 2.94
C ARG A 93 0.52 -25.02 3.23
N PRO A 94 0.80 -23.87 3.87
CA PRO A 94 2.15 -23.51 4.29
C PRO A 94 2.60 -24.36 5.50
N PHE A 95 3.81 -24.92 5.44
CA PHE A 95 4.38 -25.72 6.52
C PHE A 95 5.92 -25.64 6.53
N ARG A 96 6.52 -26.08 7.62
CA ARG A 96 7.98 -26.16 7.76
C ARG A 96 8.47 -27.61 7.69
N ASP A 97 9.66 -27.77 7.07
CA ASP A 97 10.45 -28.99 7.14
C ASP A 97 11.89 -28.60 7.52
N GLY A 98 12.21 -28.73 8.81
CA GLY A 98 13.44 -28.17 9.37
C GLY A 98 13.51 -26.65 9.22
N GLU A 99 14.54 -26.16 8.56
CA GLU A 99 14.72 -24.73 8.28
C GLU A 99 14.01 -24.27 6.99
N ARG A 100 13.46 -25.20 6.21
CA ARG A 100 12.80 -24.90 4.95
C ARG A 100 11.35 -24.48 5.15
N PHE A 101 10.93 -23.46 4.42
CA PHE A 101 9.56 -22.99 4.34
C PHE A 101 8.92 -23.50 3.04
N LEU A 102 7.90 -24.31 3.18
CA LEU A 102 7.28 -25.05 2.08
C LEU A 102 5.79 -24.72 1.98
N MET A 103 5.25 -24.83 0.78
CA MET A 103 3.82 -24.68 0.53
C MET A 103 3.34 -25.84 -0.35
N GLU A 104 2.46 -26.67 0.22
CA GLU A 104 1.76 -27.69 -0.54
C GLU A 104 0.60 -27.04 -1.28
N LEU A 105 0.54 -27.23 -2.58
CA LEU A 105 -0.40 -26.58 -3.48
C LEU A 105 -1.26 -27.62 -4.20
N GLN A 106 -2.56 -27.37 -4.21
CA GLN A 106 -3.51 -28.03 -5.09
C GLN A 106 -4.19 -26.92 -5.91
N VAL A 107 -3.68 -26.63 -7.10
CA VAL A 107 -4.13 -25.50 -7.92
C VAL A 107 -4.37 -25.94 -9.35
N GLY A 108 -5.55 -25.63 -9.89
CA GLY A 108 -5.92 -26.01 -11.26
C GLY A 108 -5.88 -27.52 -11.51
N GLY A 109 -6.14 -28.35 -10.49
CA GLY A 109 -6.07 -29.81 -10.57
C GLY A 109 -4.65 -30.39 -10.46
N VAL A 110 -3.62 -29.57 -10.26
CA VAL A 110 -2.22 -29.98 -10.11
C VAL A 110 -1.80 -29.92 -8.65
N ALA A 111 -1.32 -31.06 -8.12
CA ALA A 111 -0.74 -31.16 -6.79
C ALA A 111 0.79 -31.06 -6.87
N ARG A 112 1.39 -30.18 -6.04
CA ARG A 112 2.84 -30.04 -5.94
C ARG A 112 3.25 -29.36 -4.63
N THR A 113 4.50 -29.49 -4.27
CA THR A 113 5.10 -28.75 -3.17
C THR A 113 6.07 -27.70 -3.72
N ALA A 114 5.95 -26.47 -3.27
CA ALA A 114 6.82 -25.36 -3.62
C ALA A 114 7.67 -24.98 -2.40
N GLU A 115 8.93 -24.66 -2.62
CA GLU A 115 9.81 -24.08 -1.62
C GLU A 115 9.83 -22.57 -1.74
N VAL A 116 9.76 -21.87 -0.62
CA VAL A 116 9.86 -20.40 -0.56
C VAL A 116 11.34 -20.02 -0.70
N GLU A 117 11.65 -19.24 -1.72
CA GLU A 117 13.01 -18.78 -2.03
C GLU A 117 13.21 -17.28 -1.85
N LEU A 118 12.12 -16.50 -2.02
CA LEU A 118 12.12 -15.05 -1.79
C LEU A 118 10.86 -14.61 -1.05
N LEU A 119 11.02 -13.57 -0.26
CA LEU A 119 9.96 -12.83 0.42
C LEU A 119 9.91 -11.42 -0.15
N VAL A 120 8.71 -10.89 -0.40
CA VAL A 120 8.51 -9.51 -0.84
C VAL A 120 7.47 -8.82 0.03
N GLY A 121 7.82 -7.67 0.59
CA GLY A 121 6.98 -6.90 1.50
C GLY A 121 7.11 -7.34 2.96
N SER A 122 6.85 -6.39 3.88
CA SER A 122 6.95 -6.63 5.32
C SER A 122 6.02 -5.75 6.16
N ARG A 123 5.34 -4.77 5.53
CA ARG A 123 4.53 -3.78 6.26
C ARG A 123 3.09 -4.21 6.46
N ARG A 124 2.36 -4.41 5.37
CA ARG A 124 0.92 -4.74 5.38
C ARG A 124 0.68 -6.20 5.06
N TYR A 125 1.52 -6.73 4.18
CA TYR A 125 1.50 -8.11 3.76
C TYR A 125 2.91 -8.58 3.42
N GLN A 126 3.10 -9.89 3.40
CA GLN A 126 4.30 -10.54 2.90
C GLN A 126 3.90 -11.56 1.84
N GLN A 127 4.50 -11.43 0.68
CA GLN A 127 4.33 -12.34 -0.46
C GLN A 127 5.49 -13.31 -0.50
N TYR A 128 5.23 -14.51 -1.00
CA TYR A 128 6.16 -15.63 -1.05
C TYR A 128 6.38 -16.06 -2.47
N PHE A 129 7.62 -16.33 -2.83
CA PHE A 129 8.00 -16.69 -4.19
C PHE A 129 8.79 -17.99 -4.19
N GLU A 130 8.45 -18.89 -5.12
CA GLU A 130 9.23 -20.07 -5.45
C GLU A 130 10.17 -19.79 -6.62
N ARG A 131 11.30 -20.50 -6.68
CA ARG A 131 12.20 -20.50 -7.84
C ARG A 131 11.87 -21.65 -8.77
N ARG A 132 11.70 -21.37 -10.05
CA ARG A 132 11.57 -22.36 -11.11
C ARG A 132 12.78 -22.28 -12.03
N THR A 133 13.53 -23.37 -12.11
CA THR A 133 14.67 -23.46 -13.03
C THR A 133 14.17 -23.81 -14.42
N LEU A 134 14.52 -23.01 -15.41
CA LEU A 134 14.13 -23.14 -16.79
C LEU A 134 15.40 -23.20 -17.65
N ARG A 135 15.86 -24.42 -18.03
CA ARG A 135 17.10 -24.62 -18.80
C ARG A 135 18.31 -23.92 -18.18
N ASP A 136 18.75 -22.80 -18.80
CA ASP A 136 19.92 -21.99 -18.45
C ASP A 136 19.61 -20.76 -17.61
N GLY A 137 18.39 -20.63 -17.10
CA GLY A 137 17.96 -19.51 -16.26
C GLY A 137 17.00 -19.91 -15.17
N ALA A 138 16.52 -18.94 -14.41
CA ALA A 138 15.52 -19.15 -13.38
C ALA A 138 14.53 -17.98 -13.34
N SER A 139 13.29 -18.29 -12.99
CA SER A 139 12.26 -17.31 -12.70
C SER A 139 11.71 -17.54 -11.31
N PHE A 140 11.35 -16.43 -10.62
CA PHE A 140 10.70 -16.49 -9.32
C PHE A 140 9.22 -16.15 -9.47
N PHE A 141 8.36 -17.12 -9.14
CA PHE A 141 6.92 -16.98 -9.28
C PHE A 141 6.25 -16.83 -7.93
N ARG A 142 5.32 -15.89 -7.85
CA ARG A 142 4.53 -15.65 -6.65
C ARG A 142 3.65 -16.87 -6.33
N LEU A 143 3.67 -17.29 -5.07
CA LEU A 143 2.78 -18.31 -4.54
C LEU A 143 1.37 -17.73 -4.32
N PRO A 144 0.31 -18.54 -4.37
CA PRO A 144 -1.07 -18.05 -4.52
C PRO A 144 -1.68 -17.49 -3.24
N ILE A 145 -1.00 -17.57 -2.10
CA ILE A 145 -1.44 -16.98 -0.84
C ILE A 145 -0.37 -16.05 -0.29
N LEU A 146 -0.81 -15.02 0.41
CA LEU A 146 0.04 -14.08 1.12
C LEU A 146 -0.33 -14.01 2.60
N TRP A 147 0.60 -13.57 3.42
CA TRP A 147 0.36 -13.28 4.83
C TRP A 147 -0.03 -11.82 5.00
N HIS A 148 -1.22 -11.58 5.57
CA HIS A 148 -1.65 -10.23 5.93
C HIS A 148 -1.19 -9.92 7.35
N VAL A 149 -0.27 -8.96 7.49
CA VAL A 149 0.45 -8.68 8.75
C VAL A 149 -0.51 -8.25 9.87
N GLU A 150 -1.38 -7.28 9.60
CA GLU A 150 -2.31 -6.75 10.61
C GLU A 150 -3.40 -7.76 11.02
N LEU A 151 -3.89 -8.54 10.05
CA LEU A 151 -4.94 -9.54 10.31
C LEU A 151 -4.40 -10.84 10.88
N HIS A 152 -3.07 -11.02 10.93
CA HIS A 152 -2.41 -12.26 11.35
C HIS A 152 -3.01 -13.51 10.71
N ARG A 153 -3.21 -13.48 9.38
CA ARG A 153 -3.79 -14.60 8.64
C ARG A 153 -3.33 -14.69 7.20
N TRP A 154 -3.37 -15.92 6.68
CA TRP A 154 -3.21 -16.17 5.26
C TRP A 154 -4.46 -15.75 4.48
N LEU A 155 -4.24 -15.14 3.33
CA LEU A 155 -5.29 -14.77 2.39
C LEU A 155 -4.89 -15.18 0.97
N PRO A 156 -5.85 -15.65 0.15
CA PRO A 156 -5.62 -15.78 -1.29
C PRO A 156 -5.20 -14.46 -1.90
N VAL A 157 -4.19 -14.46 -2.76
CA VAL A 157 -3.72 -13.25 -3.46
C VAL A 157 -4.86 -12.59 -4.22
N ASP A 158 -5.68 -13.37 -4.91
CA ASP A 158 -6.83 -12.88 -5.67
C ASP A 158 -7.88 -12.16 -4.82
N SER A 159 -7.96 -12.48 -3.53
CA SER A 159 -8.97 -11.90 -2.63
C SER A 159 -8.60 -10.56 -2.03
N VAL A 160 -7.32 -10.18 -2.06
CA VAL A 160 -6.82 -8.94 -1.43
C VAL A 160 -6.60 -7.83 -2.43
N PHE A 161 -6.25 -8.15 -3.68
CA PHE A 161 -6.27 -7.17 -4.75
C PHE A 161 -7.72 -6.74 -5.07
N LEU A 162 -7.87 -5.59 -5.65
CA LEU A 162 -9.18 -5.06 -6.00
C LEU A 162 -9.66 -5.70 -7.32
N GLY A 163 -9.90 -7.00 -7.27
CA GLY A 163 -10.43 -7.82 -8.35
C GLY A 163 -11.76 -8.49 -7.96
N PRO A 164 -12.54 -8.96 -8.95
CA PRO A 164 -13.77 -9.71 -8.69
C PRO A 164 -13.46 -11.11 -8.09
N ASP A 165 -14.52 -11.79 -7.65
CA ASP A 165 -14.42 -13.18 -7.19
C ASP A 165 -13.68 -14.06 -8.22
N ALA A 166 -12.74 -14.87 -7.74
CA ALA A 166 -12.04 -15.87 -8.51
C ALA A 166 -12.51 -17.27 -8.13
N ASP A 167 -12.58 -18.18 -9.12
CA ASP A 167 -13.05 -19.56 -8.91
C ASP A 167 -12.03 -20.46 -8.21
N GLY A 168 -10.80 -19.98 -8.02
CA GLY A 168 -9.69 -20.71 -7.41
C GLY A 168 -8.51 -19.83 -7.05
N LEU A 169 -7.36 -20.45 -6.79
CA LEU A 169 -6.11 -19.79 -6.47
C LEU A 169 -5.25 -19.61 -7.74
N GLY A 170 -4.63 -18.45 -7.91
CA GLY A 170 -3.62 -18.25 -8.96
C GLY A 170 -4.02 -17.35 -10.12
N GLY A 171 -5.16 -16.64 -10.03
CA GLY A 171 -5.58 -15.65 -11.03
C GLY A 171 -4.63 -14.44 -11.13
N HIS A 172 -3.93 -14.11 -10.04
CA HIS A 172 -2.93 -13.04 -9.97
C HIS A 172 -1.50 -13.60 -9.90
N ALA A 173 -1.10 -14.38 -10.89
CA ALA A 173 0.29 -14.80 -11.02
C ALA A 173 1.20 -13.58 -11.26
N ALA A 174 2.36 -13.56 -10.64
CA ALA A 174 3.39 -12.54 -10.86
C ALA A 174 4.77 -13.17 -10.92
N GLU A 175 5.58 -12.68 -11.83
CA GLU A 175 6.98 -13.04 -11.97
C GLU A 175 7.84 -11.91 -11.38
N TRP A 176 8.63 -12.23 -10.34
CA TRP A 176 9.46 -11.25 -9.66
C TRP A 176 10.49 -10.59 -10.59
N ASN A 177 11.03 -11.38 -11.53
CA ASN A 177 12.09 -10.97 -12.45
C ASN A 177 11.68 -9.84 -13.41
N THR A 178 10.40 -9.73 -13.74
CA THR A 178 9.86 -8.70 -14.65
C THR A 178 9.12 -7.57 -13.94
N ASN A 179 8.79 -7.75 -12.67
CA ASN A 179 7.96 -6.82 -11.92
C ASN A 179 8.64 -6.35 -10.62
N CYS A 180 8.62 -7.16 -9.57
CA CYS A 180 9.04 -6.75 -8.23
C CYS A 180 10.51 -6.35 -8.15
N ILE A 181 11.39 -7.00 -8.93
CA ILE A 181 12.83 -6.72 -8.95
C ILE A 181 13.14 -5.23 -9.19
N LEU A 182 12.34 -4.57 -10.04
CA LEU A 182 12.61 -3.21 -10.52
C LEU A 182 12.47 -2.11 -9.46
N CYS A 183 11.62 -2.34 -8.44
CA CYS A 183 11.29 -1.35 -7.41
C CYS A 183 11.57 -1.83 -5.99
N HIS A 184 11.77 -3.13 -5.78
CA HIS A 184 11.89 -3.73 -4.46
C HIS A 184 13.32 -4.16 -4.13
N ASN A 185 14.30 -3.73 -4.94
CA ASN A 185 15.71 -4.07 -4.76
C ASN A 185 16.61 -2.90 -5.18
N THR A 186 17.86 -2.94 -4.72
CA THR A 186 18.91 -1.97 -5.08
C THR A 186 19.72 -2.48 -6.26
N GLY A 187 19.93 -1.63 -7.26
CA GLY A 187 20.69 -1.98 -8.46
C GLY A 187 20.13 -3.18 -9.22
N PRO A 188 18.85 -3.18 -9.58
CA PRO A 188 18.19 -4.34 -10.18
C PRO A 188 18.68 -4.57 -11.62
N ARG A 189 19.02 -5.83 -11.94
CA ARG A 189 19.31 -6.33 -13.26
C ARG A 189 18.43 -7.56 -13.52
N PRO A 190 17.30 -7.43 -14.24
CA PRO A 190 16.44 -8.56 -14.55
C PRO A 190 17.14 -9.69 -15.29
N GLY A 191 18.05 -9.39 -16.22
CA GLY A 191 18.89 -10.37 -16.88
C GLY A 191 18.14 -11.26 -17.86
N LEU A 192 17.18 -10.72 -18.63
CA LEU A 192 16.44 -11.47 -19.64
C LEU A 192 17.38 -12.17 -20.63
N LEU A 193 17.25 -13.48 -20.74
CA LEU A 193 17.97 -14.34 -21.68
C LEU A 193 17.13 -14.56 -22.94
N GLY A 194 17.73 -14.35 -24.12
CA GLY A 194 17.07 -14.54 -25.42
C GLY A 194 16.76 -13.24 -26.15
N ALA A 195 16.10 -13.35 -27.31
CA ALA A 195 15.95 -12.23 -28.25
C ALA A 195 14.69 -11.38 -28.05
N ASP A 196 13.67 -11.93 -27.41
CA ASP A 196 12.35 -11.32 -27.34
C ASP A 196 12.10 -10.53 -26.05
N GLU A 197 11.25 -9.48 -26.13
CA GLU A 197 10.76 -8.80 -24.94
C GLU A 197 9.94 -9.80 -24.11
N PRO A 198 10.08 -9.80 -22.77
CA PRO A 198 9.22 -10.64 -21.95
C PRO A 198 7.78 -10.15 -22.10
N ALA A 199 6.90 -11.01 -22.60
CA ALA A 199 5.49 -10.78 -22.38
C ALA A 199 5.20 -11.08 -20.90
N ARG A 200 4.42 -10.24 -20.25
CA ARG A 200 3.99 -10.45 -18.87
C ARG A 200 3.42 -11.87 -18.75
N LEU A 201 3.99 -12.68 -17.85
CA LEU A 201 3.54 -14.04 -17.57
C LEU A 201 3.67 -15.06 -18.73
N GLN A 202 4.58 -14.86 -19.66
CA GLN A 202 4.86 -15.93 -20.62
C GLN A 202 5.63 -17.06 -19.93
N GLU A 203 5.05 -18.27 -19.95
CA GLU A 203 5.80 -19.48 -19.65
C GLU A 203 6.96 -19.60 -20.63
N GLY A 204 8.18 -19.64 -20.10
CA GLY A 204 9.38 -19.79 -20.90
C GLY A 204 10.32 -18.60 -20.92
N ASN A 205 9.97 -17.47 -20.33
CA ASN A 205 10.94 -16.42 -20.03
C ASN A 205 12.05 -16.97 -19.13
N ARG A 206 13.29 -16.64 -19.45
CA ARG A 206 14.49 -17.10 -18.73
C ARG A 206 15.29 -15.90 -18.32
N PHE A 207 15.73 -15.91 -17.08
CA PHE A 207 16.44 -14.79 -16.48
C PHE A 207 17.70 -15.25 -15.76
N ASP A 208 18.73 -14.45 -15.89
CA ASP A 208 19.94 -14.45 -15.08
C ASP A 208 19.93 -13.16 -14.24
N SER A 209 19.00 -13.12 -13.29
CA SER A 209 18.71 -11.92 -12.52
C SER A 209 19.71 -11.71 -11.41
N HIS A 210 20.14 -10.45 -11.25
CA HIS A 210 21.00 -10.01 -10.17
C HIS A 210 20.49 -8.70 -9.55
N VAL A 211 20.88 -8.46 -8.32
CA VAL A 211 20.68 -7.19 -7.60
C VAL A 211 21.95 -6.84 -6.85
N ALA A 212 22.24 -5.56 -6.69
CA ALA A 212 23.37 -5.14 -5.87
C ALA A 212 23.13 -5.46 -4.39
N GLU A 213 21.87 -5.31 -3.95
CA GLU A 213 21.40 -5.67 -2.60
C GLU A 213 19.90 -5.97 -2.61
N LEU A 214 19.46 -6.95 -1.80
CA LEU A 214 18.05 -7.20 -1.58
C LEU A 214 17.44 -6.06 -0.74
N GLY A 215 16.21 -5.67 -1.07
CA GLY A 215 15.57 -4.50 -0.46
C GLY A 215 16.09 -3.17 -1.03
N ILE A 216 15.53 -2.09 -0.53
CA ILE A 216 15.89 -0.72 -0.92
C ILE A 216 16.93 -0.19 0.05
N ALA A 217 18.20 -0.24 -0.37
CA ALA A 217 19.36 0.15 0.43
C ALA A 217 19.85 1.56 0.09
N CYS A 218 20.92 1.99 0.75
CA CYS A 218 21.49 3.33 0.67
C CYS A 218 21.67 3.82 -0.78
N GLU A 219 22.20 2.96 -1.64
CA GLU A 219 22.55 3.30 -3.02
C GLU A 219 21.34 3.45 -3.96
N SER A 220 20.14 3.03 -3.54
CA SER A 220 18.89 3.34 -4.26
C SER A 220 18.55 4.83 -4.22
N CYS A 221 18.95 5.54 -3.17
CA CYS A 221 18.69 6.97 -2.98
C CYS A 221 19.93 7.84 -3.24
N HIS A 222 21.12 7.31 -2.94
CA HIS A 222 22.38 8.05 -3.01
C HIS A 222 23.21 7.75 -4.27
N GLY A 223 22.82 6.73 -5.06
CA GLY A 223 23.58 6.25 -6.21
C GLY A 223 24.75 5.35 -5.82
N PRO A 224 25.47 4.76 -6.81
CA PRO A 224 26.59 3.84 -6.58
C PRO A 224 27.72 4.47 -5.76
N GLY A 225 28.15 3.78 -4.69
CA GLY A 225 29.02 4.32 -3.65
C GLY A 225 30.51 4.06 -3.83
N GLU A 226 30.96 3.30 -4.83
CA GLU A 226 32.37 2.89 -4.98
C GLU A 226 33.32 4.08 -4.97
N ARG A 227 33.05 5.09 -5.79
CA ARG A 227 33.89 6.29 -5.88
C ARG A 227 33.86 7.07 -4.56
N HIS A 228 32.70 7.17 -3.90
CA HIS A 228 32.57 7.83 -2.60
C HIS A 228 33.45 7.13 -1.56
N VAL A 229 33.30 5.81 -1.41
CA VAL A 229 34.09 5.03 -0.44
C VAL A 229 35.60 5.16 -0.70
N ALA A 230 36.01 5.17 -1.97
CA ALA A 230 37.41 5.34 -2.34
C ALA A 230 37.98 6.73 -2.01
N THR A 231 37.18 7.78 -2.07
CA THR A 231 37.62 9.17 -1.97
C THR A 231 37.18 9.90 -0.70
N ALA A 232 36.23 9.40 0.05
CA ALA A 232 35.59 10.11 1.17
C ALA A 232 36.56 10.64 2.22
N ARG A 233 37.65 9.95 2.49
CA ARG A 233 38.69 10.38 3.44
C ARG A 233 39.61 11.49 2.92
N SER A 234 39.63 11.70 1.60
CA SER A 234 40.50 12.69 0.94
C SER A 234 39.74 13.94 0.46
N VAL A 235 38.40 13.91 0.48
CA VAL A 235 37.55 15.06 0.10
C VAL A 235 37.61 16.10 1.22
N ALA A 236 37.93 17.34 0.88
CA ALA A 236 37.94 18.45 1.83
C ALA A 236 36.52 18.79 2.27
N LYS A 237 36.35 19.27 3.52
CA LYS A 237 35.03 19.65 4.05
C LYS A 237 34.42 20.75 3.17
N GLY A 238 33.26 20.47 2.59
CA GLY A 238 32.55 21.39 1.68
C GLY A 238 32.76 21.13 0.19
N GLU A 239 33.59 20.14 -0.19
CA GLU A 239 33.65 19.67 -1.57
C GLU A 239 32.55 18.63 -1.86
N ALA A 240 32.19 18.52 -3.14
CA ALA A 240 31.16 17.59 -3.57
C ALA A 240 31.57 16.13 -3.35
N HIS A 241 30.81 15.37 -2.61
CA HIS A 241 30.96 13.91 -2.51
C HIS A 241 30.50 13.24 -3.81
N ALA A 242 31.04 12.05 -4.08
CA ALA A 242 30.70 11.30 -5.30
C ALA A 242 29.36 10.57 -5.22
N VAL A 243 28.56 10.81 -4.19
CA VAL A 243 27.18 10.33 -3.99
C VAL A 243 26.22 11.51 -3.92
N VAL A 244 24.97 11.25 -4.25
CA VAL A 244 23.90 12.26 -4.27
C VAL A 244 23.33 12.45 -2.87
N HIS A 245 23.04 13.70 -2.51
CA HIS A 245 22.26 14.04 -1.34
C HIS A 245 20.88 14.54 -1.80
N PRO A 246 19.79 13.77 -1.62
CA PRO A 246 18.49 14.11 -2.19
C PRO A 246 17.94 15.49 -1.79
N ASP A 247 18.24 15.97 -0.57
CA ASP A 247 17.78 17.29 -0.09
C ASP A 247 18.56 18.47 -0.68
N GLU A 248 19.71 18.22 -1.32
CA GLU A 248 20.53 19.25 -1.98
C GLU A 248 20.21 19.36 -3.48
N LEU A 249 19.35 18.50 -3.99
CA LEU A 249 18.91 18.51 -5.39
C LEU A 249 17.84 19.57 -5.64
N ASP A 250 17.78 20.05 -6.88
CA ASP A 250 16.58 20.77 -7.31
C ASP A 250 15.32 19.90 -7.20
N LYS A 251 14.17 20.56 -7.09
CA LYS A 251 12.87 19.92 -6.88
C LYS A 251 12.58 18.75 -7.84
N GLU A 252 12.89 18.91 -9.12
CA GLU A 252 12.64 17.89 -10.13
C GLU A 252 13.47 16.64 -9.90
N ARG A 253 14.76 16.80 -9.60
CA ARG A 253 15.67 15.69 -9.32
C ARG A 253 15.42 15.07 -7.94
N ALA A 254 15.08 15.88 -6.95
CA ALA A 254 14.74 15.40 -5.61
C ALA A 254 13.54 14.43 -5.63
N VAL A 255 12.43 14.80 -6.27
CA VAL A 255 11.25 13.91 -6.38
C VAL A 255 11.50 12.71 -7.29
N ALA A 256 12.43 12.81 -8.25
CA ALA A 256 12.82 11.71 -9.14
C ALA A 256 13.43 10.53 -8.37
N VAL A 257 14.19 10.80 -7.29
CA VAL A 257 14.77 9.76 -6.44
C VAL A 257 13.70 8.82 -5.88
N CYS A 258 12.57 9.36 -5.42
CA CYS A 258 11.45 8.55 -4.93
C CYS A 258 10.61 8.01 -6.08
N GLY A 259 10.39 8.82 -7.11
CA GLY A 259 9.57 8.52 -8.28
C GLY A 259 10.06 7.33 -9.12
N GLN A 260 11.34 6.99 -9.02
CA GLN A 260 11.87 5.78 -9.68
C GLN A 260 11.17 4.48 -9.21
N CYS A 261 10.59 4.48 -8.01
CA CYS A 261 9.85 3.34 -7.46
C CYS A 261 8.39 3.72 -7.12
N HIS A 262 8.16 4.89 -6.54
CA HIS A 262 6.83 5.39 -6.14
C HIS A 262 6.07 6.07 -7.29
N GLY A 263 6.26 5.59 -8.52
CA GLY A 263 5.58 6.08 -9.71
C GLY A 263 5.49 5.01 -10.79
N ALA A 264 4.29 4.78 -11.30
CA ALA A 264 4.11 3.89 -12.44
C ALA A 264 4.68 4.54 -13.70
N ARG A 265 5.43 3.78 -14.48
CA ARG A 265 6.23 4.29 -15.58
C ARG A 265 6.46 3.28 -16.69
N LEU A 266 6.76 3.78 -17.88
CA LEU A 266 7.22 3.01 -19.02
C LEU A 266 8.64 3.42 -19.37
N PRO A 267 9.50 2.53 -19.92
CA PRO A 267 10.81 2.89 -20.43
C PRO A 267 10.72 3.97 -21.53
N GLU A 268 11.60 4.97 -21.48
CA GLU A 268 11.67 6.01 -22.50
C GLU A 268 13.09 6.05 -23.12
N PRO A 269 13.25 6.07 -24.42
CA PRO A 269 12.19 5.80 -25.39
C PRO A 269 11.73 4.34 -25.35
N PRO A 270 10.53 4.07 -25.84
CA PRO A 270 9.95 2.72 -25.80
C PRO A 270 10.85 1.59 -26.33
N ARG A 271 11.75 1.82 -27.27
CA ARG A 271 12.73 0.82 -27.77
C ARG A 271 13.68 0.30 -26.68
N ARG A 272 13.82 1.02 -25.55
CA ARG A 272 14.61 0.59 -24.38
C ARG A 272 13.90 -0.43 -23.50
N ALA A 273 12.67 -0.84 -23.82
CA ALA A 273 11.96 -1.83 -23.02
C ALA A 273 12.78 -3.14 -22.87
N ARG A 274 13.44 -3.58 -23.94
CA ARG A 274 14.31 -4.75 -23.88
C ARG A 274 15.53 -4.52 -22.98
N GLU A 275 16.20 -3.38 -23.12
CA GLU A 275 17.33 -3.01 -22.28
C GLU A 275 16.94 -2.99 -20.81
N TRP A 276 15.75 -2.46 -20.50
CA TRP A 276 15.18 -2.45 -19.16
C TRP A 276 15.09 -3.85 -18.55
N PHE A 277 14.62 -4.85 -19.30
CA PHE A 277 14.52 -6.23 -18.82
C PHE A 277 15.82 -7.03 -18.93
N THR A 278 16.84 -6.50 -19.60
CA THR A 278 18.14 -7.15 -19.68
C THR A 278 19.11 -6.59 -18.64
N THR A 279 19.35 -5.28 -18.67
CA THR A 279 20.35 -4.60 -17.82
C THR A 279 19.74 -3.78 -16.68
N GLY A 280 18.41 -3.65 -16.64
CA GLY A 280 17.70 -2.88 -15.64
C GLY A 280 17.49 -1.41 -16.00
N PRO A 281 16.83 -0.63 -15.11
CA PRO A 281 16.58 0.80 -15.28
C PRO A 281 17.88 1.59 -15.42
N THR A 282 17.92 2.55 -16.33
CA THR A 282 19.09 3.40 -16.58
C THR A 282 19.17 4.63 -15.68
N PHE A 283 18.07 5.00 -15.03
CA PHE A 283 18.02 6.15 -14.11
C PHE A 283 19.00 5.98 -12.95
N ARG A 284 19.65 7.06 -12.58
CA ARG A 284 20.49 7.15 -11.37
C ARG A 284 20.04 8.35 -10.53
N PRO A 285 20.05 8.25 -9.18
CA PRO A 285 19.80 9.39 -8.31
C PRO A 285 20.59 10.64 -8.73
N GLY A 286 19.94 11.79 -8.76
CA GLY A 286 20.52 13.04 -9.25
C GLY A 286 20.23 13.36 -10.73
N GLU A 287 19.65 12.44 -11.48
CA GLU A 287 19.20 12.66 -12.84
C GLU A 287 17.72 13.06 -12.89
N LYS A 288 17.25 13.50 -14.05
CA LYS A 288 15.81 13.73 -14.28
C LYS A 288 15.14 12.42 -14.67
N LEU A 289 14.12 12.01 -13.93
CA LEU A 289 13.43 10.75 -14.17
C LEU A 289 12.83 10.66 -15.59
N VAL A 290 12.32 11.78 -16.09
CA VAL A 290 11.66 11.87 -17.39
C VAL A 290 12.60 11.67 -18.59
N ASP A 291 13.92 11.77 -18.41
CA ASP A 291 14.91 11.46 -19.43
C ASP A 291 15.08 9.94 -19.64
N HIS A 292 14.63 9.14 -18.69
CA HIS A 292 14.78 7.68 -18.67
C HIS A 292 13.47 6.93 -18.80
N VAL A 293 12.37 7.53 -18.31
CA VAL A 293 11.05 6.91 -18.27
C VAL A 293 9.96 7.91 -18.60
N LYS A 294 8.84 7.40 -19.10
CA LYS A 294 7.60 8.13 -19.21
C LYS A 294 6.69 7.75 -18.04
N PRO A 295 6.38 8.68 -17.12
CA PRO A 295 5.37 8.43 -16.09
C PRO A 295 4.02 8.09 -16.74
N ILE A 296 3.32 7.12 -16.17
CA ILE A 296 2.00 6.72 -16.65
C ILE A 296 0.96 7.70 -16.11
N GLU A 297 0.20 8.28 -17.02
CA GLU A 297 -0.94 9.15 -16.76
C GLU A 297 -2.20 8.55 -17.38
N ARG A 298 -3.37 9.13 -17.08
CA ARG A 298 -4.65 8.64 -17.60
C ARG A 298 -4.64 8.42 -19.13
N GLY A 299 -4.11 9.35 -19.90
CA GLY A 299 -4.08 9.30 -21.36
C GLY A 299 -2.78 8.75 -21.95
N THR A 300 -1.95 8.06 -21.17
CA THR A 300 -0.70 7.47 -21.68
C THR A 300 -1.01 6.36 -22.67
N PRO A 301 -0.57 6.45 -23.93
CA PRO A 301 -0.84 5.43 -24.95
C PRO A 301 -0.10 4.12 -24.62
N VAL A 302 -0.77 2.99 -24.83
CA VAL A 302 -0.16 1.67 -24.77
C VAL A 302 0.53 1.35 -26.08
N ARG A 303 1.72 0.79 -26.02
CA ARG A 303 2.50 0.34 -27.17
C ARG A 303 1.80 -0.80 -27.93
N GLY A 304 2.00 -0.83 -29.25
CA GLY A 304 1.57 -1.95 -30.07
C GLY A 304 0.09 -1.95 -30.46
N GLY A 305 -0.60 -0.80 -30.38
CA GLY A 305 -2.00 -0.67 -30.79
C GLY A 305 -3.01 -1.26 -29.81
N GLY A 306 -2.63 -1.39 -28.54
CA GLY A 306 -3.54 -1.76 -27.46
C GLY A 306 -4.57 -0.67 -27.16
N ASP A 307 -5.51 -0.96 -26.25
CA ASP A 307 -6.54 -0.02 -25.81
C ASP A 307 -5.92 1.32 -25.39
N PRO A 308 -6.27 2.44 -26.03
CA PRO A 308 -5.75 3.77 -25.68
C PRO A 308 -6.14 4.18 -24.25
N GLU A 309 -7.18 3.58 -23.68
CA GLU A 309 -7.65 3.81 -22.31
C GLU A 309 -7.09 2.79 -21.29
N ALA A 310 -6.10 1.96 -21.66
CA ALA A 310 -5.59 0.87 -20.81
C ALA A 310 -5.16 1.32 -19.41
N PHE A 311 -4.73 2.58 -19.26
CA PHE A 311 -4.37 3.15 -17.96
C PHE A 311 -5.47 4.00 -17.34
N ALA A 312 -6.58 4.27 -18.04
CA ALA A 312 -7.66 5.12 -17.54
C ALA A 312 -8.24 4.60 -16.21
N LEU A 313 -8.33 3.28 -16.06
CA LEU A 313 -8.85 2.63 -14.86
C LEU A 313 -8.00 2.87 -13.59
N ARG A 314 -6.76 3.34 -13.74
CA ARG A 314 -5.87 3.67 -12.62
C ARG A 314 -6.06 5.10 -12.11
N PHE A 315 -6.86 5.88 -12.79
CA PHE A 315 -7.10 7.29 -12.50
C PHE A 315 -8.60 7.59 -12.44
N TRP A 316 -8.96 8.55 -11.60
CA TRP A 316 -10.28 9.17 -11.65
C TRP A 316 -10.45 10.00 -12.94
N GLY A 317 -11.66 10.44 -13.24
CA GLY A 317 -11.95 11.22 -14.43
C GLY A 317 -11.13 12.51 -14.57
N ASP A 318 -10.70 13.10 -13.47
CA ASP A 318 -9.85 14.30 -13.41
C ASP A 318 -8.33 13.99 -13.45
N GLY A 319 -7.94 12.74 -13.65
CA GLY A 319 -6.54 12.29 -13.68
C GLY A 319 -5.91 12.09 -12.30
N THR A 320 -6.69 12.18 -11.21
CA THR A 320 -6.19 11.84 -9.86
C THR A 320 -5.96 10.33 -9.75
N PRO A 321 -4.80 9.87 -9.25
CA PRO A 321 -4.57 8.44 -9.02
C PRO A 321 -5.59 7.82 -8.06
N ARG A 322 -6.10 6.62 -8.38
CA ARG A 322 -7.06 5.87 -7.55
C ARG A 322 -6.42 5.02 -6.48
N LEU A 323 -5.13 4.71 -6.64
CA LEU A 323 -4.41 3.71 -5.84
C LEU A 323 -2.98 4.15 -5.53
N THR A 324 -2.31 3.40 -4.66
CA THR A 324 -0.88 3.54 -4.35
C THR A 324 0.02 3.23 -5.57
N ALA A 325 1.33 3.42 -5.41
CA ALA A 325 2.35 3.33 -6.46
C ALA A 325 2.21 4.39 -7.57
N TYR A 326 1.48 5.47 -7.30
CA TYR A 326 1.32 6.66 -8.15
C TYR A 326 1.54 7.95 -7.34
N GLU A 327 2.27 7.87 -6.23
CA GLU A 327 2.56 9.02 -5.36
C GLU A 327 3.30 10.11 -6.11
N TYR A 328 4.28 9.73 -6.96
CA TYR A 328 5.00 10.67 -7.83
C TYR A 328 4.04 11.45 -8.73
N GLN A 329 3.13 10.76 -9.45
CA GLN A 329 2.13 11.43 -10.31
C GLN A 329 1.23 12.36 -9.50
N GLY A 330 0.83 11.95 -8.30
CA GLY A 330 0.04 12.78 -7.40
C GLY A 330 0.76 14.06 -6.98
N VAL A 331 2.01 13.94 -6.55
CA VAL A 331 2.84 15.06 -6.10
C VAL A 331 3.09 16.05 -7.24
N VAL A 332 3.57 15.59 -8.40
CA VAL A 332 3.93 16.50 -9.52
C VAL A 332 2.71 17.20 -10.13
N ALA A 333 1.51 16.62 -9.97
CA ALA A 333 0.25 17.25 -10.37
C ALA A 333 -0.31 18.22 -9.32
N SER A 334 0.24 18.25 -8.09
CA SER A 334 -0.23 19.12 -7.01
C SER A 334 0.21 20.58 -7.20
N GLN A 335 -0.59 21.52 -6.68
CA GLN A 335 -0.22 22.94 -6.73
C GLN A 335 0.99 23.25 -5.82
N CYS A 336 1.19 22.50 -4.76
CA CYS A 336 2.35 22.63 -3.88
C CYS A 336 3.66 22.36 -4.63
N TYR A 337 3.63 21.45 -5.60
CA TYR A 337 4.77 21.20 -6.49
C TYR A 337 4.83 22.17 -7.66
N THR A 338 3.73 22.38 -8.38
CA THR A 338 3.75 23.18 -9.62
C THR A 338 3.97 24.68 -9.39
N LYS A 339 3.56 25.19 -8.21
CA LYS A 339 3.67 26.62 -7.85
C LYS A 339 4.61 26.88 -6.66
N GLY A 340 5.03 25.84 -5.96
CA GLY A 340 5.92 25.91 -4.82
C GLY A 340 7.13 24.99 -4.96
N GLU A 341 7.80 24.73 -3.85
CA GLU A 341 9.04 23.93 -3.79
C GLU A 341 8.86 22.59 -3.07
N LEU A 342 7.65 22.00 -3.12
CA LEU A 342 7.36 20.72 -2.48
C LEU A 342 8.23 19.61 -3.07
N THR A 343 8.88 18.86 -2.18
CA THR A 343 9.54 17.58 -2.47
C THR A 343 8.96 16.48 -1.57
N CYS A 344 9.32 15.23 -1.80
CA CYS A 344 8.92 14.14 -0.91
C CYS A 344 9.49 14.32 0.51
N THR A 345 10.72 14.81 0.61
CA THR A 345 11.43 15.06 1.88
C THR A 345 10.87 16.26 2.65
N SER A 346 10.01 17.08 2.05
CA SER A 346 9.25 18.09 2.79
C SER A 346 8.37 17.49 3.90
N CYS A 347 7.95 16.22 3.73
CA CYS A 347 7.09 15.51 4.68
C CYS A 347 7.71 14.21 5.22
N HIS A 348 8.62 13.58 4.46
CA HIS A 348 9.23 12.30 4.79
C HIS A 348 10.70 12.46 5.16
N ALA A 349 11.16 11.64 6.12
CA ALA A 349 12.57 11.50 6.47
C ALA A 349 13.00 10.04 6.30
N MET A 350 14.00 9.80 5.47
CA MET A 350 14.50 8.44 5.23
C MET A 350 15.44 7.97 6.34
N HIS A 351 15.99 8.92 7.09
CA HIS A 351 16.73 8.70 8.32
C HIS A 351 15.96 9.33 9.48
N ASP A 352 15.87 8.59 10.60
CA ASP A 352 15.19 9.01 11.84
C ASP A 352 13.68 9.31 11.71
N GLY A 353 13.08 9.00 10.57
CA GLY A 353 11.64 9.07 10.36
C GLY A 353 10.88 7.93 11.05
N ASP A 354 9.56 8.07 11.18
CA ASP A 354 8.70 6.98 11.64
C ASP A 354 8.88 5.73 10.76
N PRO A 355 9.29 4.58 11.31
CA PRO A 355 9.57 3.38 10.51
C PRO A 355 8.41 2.91 9.63
N LYS A 356 7.17 3.21 10.00
CA LYS A 356 5.97 2.76 9.27
C LYS A 356 5.62 3.65 8.07
N GLY A 357 5.78 4.96 8.21
CA GLY A 357 5.41 5.94 7.19
C GLY A 357 6.56 6.84 6.78
N GLN A 358 7.68 6.77 7.50
CA GLN A 358 8.85 7.61 7.31
C GLN A 358 8.52 9.12 7.30
N LEU A 359 7.50 9.52 8.07
CA LEU A 359 7.20 10.93 8.27
C LEU A 359 8.28 11.57 9.13
N ARG A 360 8.54 12.83 8.86
CA ARG A 360 9.46 13.65 9.63
C ARG A 360 9.01 13.74 11.09
N PRO A 361 9.87 13.41 12.07
CA PRO A 361 9.49 13.39 13.48
C PRO A 361 9.29 14.79 14.08
N ASP A 362 9.87 15.82 13.46
CA ASP A 362 9.74 17.23 13.85
C ASP A 362 8.43 17.87 13.36
N LEU A 363 7.67 17.20 12.49
CA LEU A 363 6.42 17.69 11.91
C LEU A 363 5.25 16.79 12.28
N VAL A 364 4.44 17.20 13.24
CA VAL A 364 3.30 16.43 13.73
C VAL A 364 1.97 17.01 13.21
N GLY A 365 1.13 16.16 12.64
CA GLY A 365 -0.21 16.52 12.21
C GLY A 365 -0.22 17.64 11.17
N ASN A 366 -0.85 18.77 11.48
CA ASN A 366 -0.96 19.89 10.56
C ASN A 366 0.35 20.63 10.31
N GLN A 367 1.39 20.43 11.12
CA GLN A 367 2.71 21.03 10.91
C GLN A 367 3.31 20.63 9.57
N LEU A 368 2.99 19.42 9.06
CA LEU A 368 3.34 18.98 7.70
C LEU A 368 2.94 19.99 6.62
N CYS A 369 1.88 20.76 6.85
CA CYS A 369 1.35 21.76 5.89
C CYS A 369 1.68 23.18 6.32
N THR A 370 1.54 23.49 7.61
CA THR A 370 1.68 24.86 8.14
C THR A 370 3.13 25.35 8.18
N GLN A 371 4.13 24.48 8.00
CA GLN A 371 5.51 24.89 7.74
C GLN A 371 5.66 25.80 6.50
N CYS A 372 4.75 25.68 5.53
CA CYS A 372 4.69 26.54 4.33
C CYS A 372 3.44 27.43 4.32
N HIS A 373 2.35 26.99 4.95
CA HIS A 373 1.08 27.70 5.02
C HIS A 373 0.89 28.36 6.40
N GLU A 374 1.86 29.19 6.82
CA GLU A 374 1.92 29.80 8.15
C GLU A 374 0.67 30.60 8.50
N ASP A 375 0.12 31.35 7.53
CA ASP A 375 -1.07 32.18 7.77
C ASP A 375 -2.31 31.34 8.08
N ILE A 376 -2.45 30.18 7.42
CA ILE A 376 -3.52 29.21 7.73
C ILE A 376 -3.25 28.59 9.12
N GLY A 377 -1.99 28.34 9.45
CA GLY A 377 -1.58 27.81 10.75
C GLY A 377 -1.96 28.70 11.94
N LYS A 378 -2.07 30.02 11.76
CA LYS A 378 -2.46 30.98 12.80
C LYS A 378 -3.93 30.84 13.24
N ASP A 379 -4.80 30.43 12.32
CA ASP A 379 -6.22 30.18 12.60
C ASP A 379 -6.79 29.06 11.73
N VAL A 380 -6.43 27.84 12.10
CA VAL A 380 -6.89 26.61 11.43
C VAL A 380 -8.41 26.48 11.47
N ALA A 381 -9.05 26.91 12.59
CA ALA A 381 -10.51 26.83 12.74
C ALA A 381 -11.25 27.74 11.74
N ALA A 382 -10.75 28.97 11.52
CA ALA A 382 -11.33 29.87 10.53
C ALA A 382 -11.21 29.33 9.11
N HIS A 383 -10.09 28.65 8.79
CA HIS A 383 -9.90 28.02 7.49
C HIS A 383 -10.80 26.78 7.32
N THR A 384 -10.80 25.87 8.30
CA THR A 384 -11.45 24.56 8.16
C THR A 384 -12.95 24.57 8.48
N ARG A 385 -13.42 25.58 9.22
CA ARG A 385 -14.77 25.67 9.80
C ARG A 385 -15.10 24.51 10.77
N HIS A 386 -14.06 23.96 11.40
CA HIS A 386 -14.15 22.92 12.41
C HIS A 386 -13.37 23.34 13.66
N ALA A 387 -13.74 22.74 14.80
CA ALA A 387 -13.00 22.96 16.05
C ALA A 387 -11.53 22.54 15.89
N VAL A 388 -10.59 23.28 16.47
CA VAL A 388 -9.14 23.08 16.32
C VAL A 388 -8.72 21.65 16.68
N ASP A 389 -9.28 21.10 17.75
CA ASP A 389 -8.98 19.74 18.23
C ASP A 389 -9.85 18.66 17.56
N GLY A 390 -10.71 19.04 16.62
CA GLY A 390 -11.60 18.12 15.91
C GLY A 390 -10.92 17.45 14.73
N ALA A 391 -11.38 16.26 14.38
CA ALA A 391 -10.88 15.53 13.20
C ALA A 391 -11.02 16.32 11.88
N GLY A 392 -12.02 17.22 11.79
CA GLY A 392 -12.24 18.08 10.62
C GLY A 392 -11.24 19.22 10.48
N SER A 393 -10.40 19.48 11.50
CA SER A 393 -9.30 20.46 11.41
C SER A 393 -8.02 19.89 10.80
N SER A 394 -7.97 18.59 10.49
CA SER A 394 -6.81 17.97 9.86
C SER A 394 -6.69 18.38 8.39
N CYS A 395 -5.58 19.02 8.03
CA CYS A 395 -5.27 19.39 6.64
C CYS A 395 -5.31 18.17 5.70
N LEU A 396 -4.75 17.05 6.16
CA LEU A 396 -4.70 15.81 5.38
C LEU A 396 -6.09 15.23 5.10
N ALA A 397 -7.07 15.45 5.98
CA ALA A 397 -8.41 14.90 5.79
C ALA A 397 -9.12 15.52 4.57
N CYS A 398 -8.86 16.79 4.29
CA CYS A 398 -9.49 17.53 3.20
C CYS A 398 -8.63 17.52 1.92
N HIS A 399 -7.32 17.78 2.04
CA HIS A 399 -6.43 18.00 0.90
C HIS A 399 -5.73 16.74 0.38
N MET A 400 -5.73 15.66 1.17
CA MET A 400 -5.19 14.34 0.82
C MET A 400 -6.22 13.25 1.17
N PRO A 401 -7.40 13.26 0.54
CA PRO A 401 -8.46 12.30 0.84
C PRO A 401 -7.99 10.86 0.59
N LYS A 402 -8.71 9.91 1.18
CA LYS A 402 -8.36 8.49 1.08
C LYS A 402 -8.59 7.94 -0.32
N VAL A 403 -7.67 7.10 -0.76
CA VAL A 403 -7.71 6.29 -1.98
C VAL A 403 -7.38 4.85 -1.65
N VAL A 404 -7.55 3.93 -2.57
CA VAL A 404 -7.26 2.51 -2.35
C VAL A 404 -5.76 2.25 -2.31
N PHE A 405 -5.32 1.44 -1.36
CA PHE A 405 -3.95 0.92 -1.35
C PHE A 405 -3.77 -0.22 -2.36
N GLY A 406 -4.78 -1.04 -2.60
CA GLY A 406 -4.76 -2.15 -3.55
C GLY A 406 -4.76 -3.53 -2.88
N VAL A 407 -4.34 -3.67 -1.63
CA VAL A 407 -4.30 -4.93 -0.88
C VAL A 407 -5.22 -4.82 0.34
N ALA A 408 -6.53 -4.82 0.09
CA ALA A 408 -7.59 -4.74 1.09
C ALA A 408 -7.36 -3.64 2.16
N ASP A 409 -6.77 -2.51 1.75
CA ASP A 409 -6.46 -1.39 2.63
C ASP A 409 -6.58 -0.05 1.88
N ILE A 410 -6.47 1.04 2.64
CA ILE A 410 -6.66 2.41 2.19
C ILE A 410 -5.39 3.22 2.44
N HIS A 411 -5.11 4.12 1.52
CA HIS A 411 -3.96 5.02 1.51
C HIS A 411 -4.42 6.48 1.38
N ARG A 412 -3.51 7.45 1.54
CA ARG A 412 -3.80 8.86 1.26
C ARG A 412 -3.39 9.22 -0.15
N SER A 413 -4.24 9.99 -0.83
CA SER A 413 -3.88 10.59 -2.11
C SER A 413 -2.70 11.55 -1.93
N HIS A 414 -1.66 11.40 -2.73
CA HIS A 414 -0.54 12.33 -2.79
C HIS A 414 -0.77 13.47 -3.80
N ARG A 415 -1.91 13.47 -4.47
CA ARG A 415 -2.38 14.69 -5.15
C ARG A 415 -2.97 15.61 -4.11
N ILE A 416 -2.15 16.56 -3.62
CA ILE A 416 -2.57 17.57 -2.67
C ILE A 416 -3.42 18.59 -3.44
N ASP A 417 -4.71 18.60 -3.15
CA ASP A 417 -5.69 19.35 -3.95
C ASP A 417 -6.77 19.99 -3.06
N ASN A 418 -7.45 21.00 -3.58
CA ASN A 418 -8.62 21.57 -2.92
C ASN A 418 -9.85 20.69 -3.18
N PRO A 419 -10.62 20.31 -2.15
CA PRO A 419 -11.90 19.65 -2.37
C PRO A 419 -12.82 20.49 -3.28
N ASP A 420 -13.51 19.84 -4.20
CA ASP A 420 -14.49 20.48 -5.09
C ASP A 420 -15.62 19.50 -5.39
N PRO A 421 -16.84 19.72 -4.85
CA PRO A 421 -17.93 18.76 -4.99
C PRO A 421 -18.36 18.51 -6.45
N ALA A 422 -18.31 19.54 -7.31
CA ALA A 422 -18.65 19.40 -8.72
C ALA A 422 -17.62 18.50 -9.42
N ARG A 423 -16.34 18.86 -9.33
CA ARG A 423 -15.26 18.11 -9.95
C ARG A 423 -15.20 16.67 -9.43
N ASP A 424 -15.30 16.48 -8.11
CA ASP A 424 -15.17 15.16 -7.49
C ASP A 424 -16.30 14.24 -7.92
N GLY A 425 -17.55 14.73 -7.93
CA GLY A 425 -18.72 13.97 -8.36
C GLY A 425 -18.71 13.67 -9.87
N GLU A 426 -18.33 14.62 -10.70
CA GLU A 426 -18.23 14.47 -12.16
C GLU A 426 -17.04 13.58 -12.57
N ALA A 427 -15.97 13.51 -11.76
CA ALA A 427 -14.84 12.62 -11.95
C ALA A 427 -15.04 11.21 -11.38
N GLY A 428 -16.10 10.98 -10.58
CA GLY A 428 -16.40 9.70 -9.95
C GLY A 428 -15.57 9.41 -8.71
N ARG A 429 -14.92 10.41 -8.11
CA ARG A 429 -14.14 10.20 -6.89
C ARG A 429 -14.93 10.60 -5.64
N PRO A 430 -14.75 9.85 -4.51
CA PRO A 430 -15.37 10.21 -3.24
C PRO A 430 -14.90 11.59 -2.76
N HIS A 431 -15.85 12.44 -2.32
CA HIS A 431 -15.55 13.80 -1.91
C HIS A 431 -15.09 13.87 -0.44
N ALA A 432 -14.06 14.67 -0.16
CA ALA A 432 -13.42 14.74 1.16
C ALA A 432 -14.40 15.02 2.33
N CYS A 433 -15.37 15.94 2.16
CA CYS A 433 -16.34 16.24 3.21
C CYS A 433 -17.23 15.03 3.55
N THR A 434 -17.67 14.29 2.52
CA THR A 434 -18.59 13.15 2.68
C THR A 434 -17.89 11.86 3.11
N LEU A 435 -16.57 11.83 3.14
CA LEU A 435 -15.80 10.76 3.79
C LEU A 435 -15.87 10.82 5.33
N CYS A 436 -16.26 11.98 5.89
CA CYS A 436 -16.52 12.14 7.32
C CYS A 436 -18.01 12.34 7.58
N HIS A 437 -18.70 13.20 6.83
CA HIS A 437 -20.15 13.43 6.91
C HIS A 437 -20.88 12.41 6.04
N VAL A 438 -20.86 11.14 6.47
CA VAL A 438 -21.21 9.99 5.62
C VAL A 438 -22.70 9.87 5.28
N ASP A 439 -23.55 10.63 5.98
CA ASP A 439 -25.00 10.75 5.72
C ASP A 439 -25.36 11.92 4.78
N LYS A 440 -24.35 12.66 4.29
CA LYS A 440 -24.57 13.86 3.47
C LYS A 440 -24.31 13.62 1.99
N SER A 441 -25.02 14.41 1.18
CA SER A 441 -24.91 14.40 -0.29
C SER A 441 -23.89 15.41 -0.79
N LEU A 442 -23.50 15.30 -2.08
CA LEU A 442 -22.63 16.29 -2.75
C LEU A 442 -23.26 17.70 -2.81
N PRO A 443 -24.58 17.90 -3.08
CA PRO A 443 -25.21 19.20 -2.97
C PRO A 443 -25.08 19.83 -1.57
N TRP A 444 -25.21 19.04 -0.51
CA TRP A 444 -25.00 19.53 0.87
C TRP A 444 -23.57 20.05 1.05
N ALA A 445 -22.56 19.30 0.57
CA ALA A 445 -21.15 19.72 0.64
C ALA A 445 -20.93 21.01 -0.14
N ALA A 446 -21.49 21.12 -1.34
CA ALA A 446 -21.42 22.33 -2.17
C ALA A 446 -22.04 23.55 -1.49
N ASP A 447 -23.22 23.40 -0.88
CA ASP A 447 -23.89 24.46 -0.15
C ASP A 447 -23.10 24.93 1.07
N ALA A 448 -22.49 24.00 1.82
CA ALA A 448 -21.62 24.34 2.94
C ALA A 448 -20.37 25.09 2.46
N MET A 449 -19.69 24.60 1.44
CA MET A 449 -18.48 25.20 0.90
C MET A 449 -18.75 26.57 0.27
N ARG A 450 -19.90 26.73 -0.41
CA ARG A 450 -20.31 28.03 -0.96
C ARG A 450 -20.51 29.08 0.12
N ARG A 451 -21.19 28.72 1.21
CA ARG A 451 -21.39 29.63 2.36
C ARG A 451 -20.08 30.05 3.03
N TRP A 452 -19.07 29.16 3.05
CA TRP A 452 -17.81 29.38 3.77
C TRP A 452 -16.71 30.00 2.92
N TRP A 453 -16.62 29.59 1.64
CA TRP A 453 -15.49 29.95 0.78
C TRP A 453 -15.91 30.54 -0.58
N GLY A 454 -17.19 30.84 -0.79
CA GLY A 454 -17.71 31.63 -1.91
C GLY A 454 -18.32 30.83 -3.06
N GLU A 455 -18.88 31.56 -4.02
CA GLU A 455 -19.77 31.09 -5.08
C GLU A 455 -19.12 30.14 -6.12
N ARG A 456 -17.79 30.01 -6.09
CA ARG A 456 -17.09 29.07 -6.99
C ARG A 456 -17.47 27.61 -6.74
N TYR A 457 -17.93 27.27 -5.53
CA TYR A 457 -18.31 25.92 -5.15
C TYR A 457 -19.78 25.66 -5.52
N ARG A 458 -20.00 24.63 -6.31
CA ARG A 458 -21.33 24.21 -6.78
C ARG A 458 -21.47 22.70 -6.71
N ALA A 459 -22.70 22.22 -6.70
CA ALA A 459 -23.00 20.81 -6.88
C ALA A 459 -22.65 20.35 -8.29
N PRO A 460 -22.29 19.08 -8.49
CA PRO A 460 -22.15 18.51 -9.83
C PRO A 460 -23.50 18.57 -10.56
N GLN A 461 -23.49 18.64 -11.88
CA GLN A 461 -24.71 18.54 -12.68
C GLN A 461 -25.25 17.12 -12.67
N GLN A 462 -24.34 16.15 -12.66
CA GLN A 462 -24.60 14.73 -12.53
C GLN A 462 -23.41 14.04 -11.88
N ARG A 463 -23.64 12.90 -11.26
CA ARG A 463 -22.55 12.03 -10.82
C ARG A 463 -22.01 11.24 -12.01
N PHE A 464 -20.71 10.96 -12.00
CA PHE A 464 -20.05 10.12 -12.99
C PHE A 464 -20.71 8.73 -13.12
N ASP A 465 -21.08 8.14 -12.00
CA ASP A 465 -21.73 6.83 -11.90
C ASP A 465 -23.25 6.87 -12.24
N GLY A 466 -23.84 8.05 -12.41
CA GLY A 466 -25.26 8.22 -12.71
C GLY A 466 -26.20 8.06 -11.51
N ALA A 467 -25.67 7.88 -10.29
CA ALA A 467 -26.51 7.80 -9.09
C ALA A 467 -27.19 9.16 -8.79
N PRO A 468 -28.39 9.15 -8.14
CA PRO A 468 -29.08 10.37 -7.75
C PRO A 468 -28.24 11.27 -6.85
N LEU A 469 -28.27 12.58 -7.08
CA LEU A 469 -27.51 13.57 -6.34
C LEU A 469 -27.99 13.79 -4.90
N ASP A 470 -29.21 13.47 -4.61
CA ASP A 470 -29.84 13.61 -3.27
C ASP A 470 -29.48 12.48 -2.31
N LEU A 471 -28.91 11.39 -2.81
CA LEU A 471 -28.40 10.32 -1.95
C LEU A 471 -27.21 10.81 -1.10
N ALA A 472 -27.05 10.19 0.08
CA ALA A 472 -25.78 10.27 0.79
C ALA A 472 -24.65 9.80 -0.13
N ASP A 473 -23.58 10.60 -0.24
CA ASP A 473 -22.49 10.30 -1.16
C ASP A 473 -21.82 8.95 -0.85
N ALA A 474 -21.72 8.58 0.45
CA ALA A 474 -21.21 7.27 0.85
C ALA A 474 -22.10 6.13 0.32
N ALA A 475 -23.43 6.26 0.37
CA ALA A 475 -24.35 5.25 -0.16
C ALA A 475 -24.27 5.17 -1.69
N ALA A 476 -24.18 6.31 -2.38
CA ALA A 476 -24.00 6.35 -3.82
C ALA A 476 -22.69 5.67 -4.24
N ASN A 477 -21.58 6.00 -3.57
CA ASN A 477 -20.28 5.37 -3.83
C ASN A 477 -20.29 3.86 -3.52
N LEU A 478 -20.97 3.40 -2.46
CA LEU A 478 -21.07 1.97 -2.13
C LEU A 478 -21.86 1.18 -3.18
N PHE A 479 -22.94 1.74 -3.71
CA PHE A 479 -23.88 0.97 -4.52
C PHE A 479 -23.79 1.24 -6.03
N ALA A 480 -23.32 2.39 -6.44
CA ALA A 480 -23.15 2.74 -7.86
C ALA A 480 -21.69 2.98 -8.27
N GLY A 481 -20.80 3.22 -7.32
CA GLY A 481 -19.39 3.49 -7.59
C GLY A 481 -18.62 2.26 -8.10
N ASP A 482 -17.47 2.50 -8.73
CA ASP A 482 -16.53 1.44 -9.05
C ASP A 482 -15.91 0.80 -7.79
N ALA A 483 -15.16 -0.29 -7.94
CA ALA A 483 -14.63 -1.03 -6.81
C ALA A 483 -13.72 -0.18 -5.89
N ALA A 484 -13.01 0.81 -6.44
CA ALA A 484 -12.18 1.72 -5.63
C ALA A 484 -13.05 2.68 -4.81
N ALA A 485 -14.09 3.27 -5.41
CA ALA A 485 -15.04 4.12 -4.70
C ALA A 485 -15.78 3.35 -3.60
N ARG A 486 -16.22 2.10 -3.89
CA ARG A 486 -16.88 1.22 -2.91
C ARG A 486 -15.98 0.89 -1.73
N ALA A 487 -14.71 0.55 -1.99
CA ALA A 487 -13.73 0.26 -0.93
C ALA A 487 -13.49 1.48 -0.02
N VAL A 488 -13.29 2.67 -0.61
CA VAL A 488 -13.08 3.92 0.13
C VAL A 488 -14.33 4.27 0.97
N ALA A 489 -15.53 4.18 0.39
CA ALA A 489 -16.78 4.47 1.09
C ALA A 489 -17.04 3.47 2.23
N ALA A 490 -16.80 2.16 2.00
CA ALA A 490 -16.91 1.15 3.04
C ALA A 490 -16.03 1.47 4.25
N VAL A 491 -14.77 1.86 4.03
CA VAL A 491 -13.86 2.24 5.12
C VAL A 491 -14.32 3.54 5.79
N ALA A 492 -14.71 4.55 5.01
CA ALA A 492 -15.15 5.84 5.55
C ALA A 492 -16.29 5.70 6.58
N LEU A 493 -17.26 4.82 6.32
CA LEU A 493 -18.37 4.54 7.25
C LEU A 493 -17.90 3.97 8.60
N GLY A 494 -16.83 3.21 8.63
CA GLY A 494 -16.25 2.60 9.83
C GLY A 494 -15.27 3.48 10.60
N GLU A 495 -14.76 4.55 9.99
CA GLU A 495 -13.75 5.42 10.60
C GLU A 495 -14.24 6.08 11.90
N PRO A 496 -13.36 6.29 12.88
CA PRO A 496 -13.71 7.03 14.09
C PRO A 496 -14.20 8.46 13.81
N THR A 497 -13.79 9.04 12.70
CA THR A 497 -14.14 10.39 12.24
C THR A 497 -15.49 10.45 11.52
N ALA A 498 -16.10 9.31 11.19
CA ALA A 498 -17.41 9.29 10.53
C ALA A 498 -18.51 9.85 11.44
N THR A 499 -19.24 10.82 10.92
CA THR A 499 -20.39 11.44 11.57
C THR A 499 -21.65 11.24 10.75
N PHE A 500 -22.75 10.99 11.41
CA PHE A 500 -24.07 10.85 10.81
C PHE A 500 -25.17 11.11 11.85
N ALA A 501 -26.33 11.53 11.39
CA ALA A 501 -27.49 11.75 12.23
C ALA A 501 -28.02 10.43 12.83
N PRO A 502 -28.69 10.45 14.00
CA PRO A 502 -29.19 9.23 14.66
C PRO A 502 -30.14 8.39 13.79
N ASP A 503 -30.93 9.00 12.92
CA ASP A 503 -31.84 8.35 11.97
C ASP A 503 -31.10 7.62 10.81
N HIS A 504 -29.80 7.84 10.66
CA HIS A 504 -28.94 7.10 9.74
C HIS A 504 -28.16 5.95 10.38
N ALA A 505 -28.17 5.82 11.70
CA ALA A 505 -27.37 4.84 12.42
C ALA A 505 -27.68 3.38 12.03
N VAL A 506 -28.96 3.07 11.76
CA VAL A 506 -29.38 1.77 11.25
C VAL A 506 -28.99 1.61 9.77
N ALA A 507 -29.15 2.68 8.98
CA ALA A 507 -28.84 2.67 7.56
C ALA A 507 -27.37 2.39 7.28
N VAL A 508 -26.44 3.04 8.01
CA VAL A 508 -25.00 2.81 7.91
C VAL A 508 -24.64 1.34 8.10
N ARG A 509 -25.24 0.68 9.10
CA ARG A 509 -25.05 -0.76 9.34
C ARG A 509 -25.61 -1.62 8.22
N ALA A 510 -26.80 -1.28 7.75
CA ALA A 510 -27.46 -2.00 6.67
C ALA A 510 -26.69 -1.84 5.35
N TRP A 511 -26.19 -0.66 5.04
CA TRP A 511 -25.36 -0.42 3.86
C TRP A 511 -24.07 -1.27 3.90
N LEU A 512 -23.38 -1.30 5.03
CA LEU A 512 -22.18 -2.13 5.21
C LEU A 512 -22.52 -3.63 5.10
N ALA A 513 -23.64 -4.06 5.69
CA ALA A 513 -24.08 -5.45 5.58
C ALA A 513 -24.40 -5.86 4.14
N VAL A 514 -25.09 -5.01 3.36
CA VAL A 514 -25.29 -5.24 1.91
C VAL A 514 -23.96 -5.34 1.18
N THR A 515 -23.02 -4.44 1.48
CA THR A 515 -21.68 -4.42 0.86
C THR A 515 -20.85 -5.66 1.20
N MET A 516 -21.13 -6.36 2.32
CA MET A 516 -20.54 -7.67 2.59
C MET A 516 -20.99 -8.76 1.59
N GLY A 517 -21.97 -8.48 0.74
CA GLY A 517 -22.37 -9.30 -0.41
C GLY A 517 -21.71 -8.92 -1.74
N ASP A 518 -20.86 -7.91 -1.79
CA ASP A 518 -20.21 -7.39 -2.99
C ASP A 518 -19.49 -8.48 -3.80
N GLY A 519 -19.34 -8.28 -5.10
CA GLY A 519 -18.59 -9.18 -5.99
C GLY A 519 -17.05 -9.14 -5.80
N TRP A 520 -16.50 -8.19 -5.02
CA TRP A 520 -15.07 -8.02 -4.75
C TRP A 520 -14.72 -8.41 -3.31
N PRO A 521 -13.90 -9.46 -3.09
CA PRO A 521 -13.54 -9.94 -1.75
C PRO A 521 -12.94 -8.86 -0.85
N SER A 522 -12.07 -8.01 -1.41
CA SER A 522 -11.45 -6.91 -0.66
C SER A 522 -12.48 -5.88 -0.18
N VAL A 523 -13.48 -5.54 -0.99
CA VAL A 523 -14.57 -4.64 -0.60
C VAL A 523 -15.41 -5.24 0.54
N ARG A 524 -15.73 -6.55 0.45
CA ARG A 524 -16.45 -7.27 1.52
C ARG A 524 -15.68 -7.29 2.84
N LEU A 525 -14.36 -7.54 2.77
CA LEU A 525 -13.50 -7.54 3.96
C LEU A 525 -13.50 -6.16 4.64
N LEU A 526 -13.35 -5.10 3.85
CA LEU A 526 -13.37 -3.72 4.35
C LEU A 526 -14.74 -3.36 4.95
N ALA A 527 -15.84 -3.73 4.29
CA ALA A 527 -17.20 -3.50 4.79
C ALA A 527 -17.43 -4.22 6.14
N ARG A 528 -16.97 -5.48 6.28
CA ARG A 528 -17.06 -6.22 7.55
C ARG A 528 -16.29 -5.54 8.67
N ARG A 529 -15.02 -5.14 8.41
CA ARG A 529 -14.20 -4.40 9.40
C ARG A 529 -14.92 -3.13 9.85
N SER A 530 -15.50 -2.40 8.92
CA SER A 530 -16.21 -1.15 9.19
C SER A 530 -17.51 -1.38 9.97
N LEU A 531 -18.28 -2.41 9.66
CA LEU A 531 -19.49 -2.75 10.42
C LEU A 531 -19.17 -3.08 11.88
N LEU A 532 -18.11 -3.84 12.12
CA LEU A 532 -17.64 -4.15 13.47
C LEU A 532 -17.19 -2.89 14.22
N ALA A 533 -16.49 -1.98 13.56
CA ALA A 533 -16.08 -0.71 14.16
C ALA A 533 -17.29 0.19 14.50
N VAL A 534 -18.30 0.24 13.63
CA VAL A 534 -19.55 0.97 13.90
C VAL A 534 -20.30 0.37 15.10
N GLU A 535 -20.38 -0.97 15.20
CA GLU A 535 -21.01 -1.66 16.34
C GLU A 535 -20.33 -1.33 17.67
N GLN A 536 -19.01 -1.20 17.68
CA GLN A 536 -18.25 -0.85 18.89
C GLN A 536 -18.42 0.63 19.27
N ARG A 537 -18.50 1.53 18.29
CA ARG A 537 -18.48 2.98 18.50
C ARG A 537 -19.86 3.61 18.73
N VAL A 538 -20.88 3.16 18.00
CA VAL A 538 -22.19 3.83 17.91
C VAL A 538 -23.29 2.93 18.47
N GLY A 539 -23.42 2.84 19.78
CA GLY A 539 -24.47 2.11 20.48
C GLY A 539 -24.81 0.77 19.81
N ALA A 540 -24.20 -0.31 20.25
CA ALA A 540 -24.29 -1.61 19.60
C ALA A 540 -25.75 -2.08 19.41
N LEU A 541 -26.10 -2.47 18.19
CA LEU A 541 -27.36 -3.20 17.93
C LEU A 541 -27.26 -4.67 18.32
N GLY A 542 -26.05 -5.16 18.68
CA GLY A 542 -25.82 -6.55 19.06
C GLY A 542 -25.61 -7.49 17.87
N VAL A 543 -25.38 -6.95 16.69
CA VAL A 543 -25.20 -7.74 15.45
C VAL A 543 -23.73 -8.07 15.14
N GLY A 544 -22.78 -7.57 15.94
CA GLY A 544 -21.35 -7.74 15.72
C GLY A 544 -20.91 -9.20 15.66
N ALA A 545 -21.36 -10.05 16.58
CA ALA A 545 -21.04 -11.48 16.57
C ALA A 545 -21.50 -12.16 15.27
N ARG A 546 -22.67 -11.81 14.76
CA ARG A 546 -23.19 -12.32 13.49
C ARG A 546 -22.40 -11.79 12.30
N ALA A 547 -22.01 -10.51 12.31
CA ALA A 547 -21.15 -9.94 11.27
C ALA A 547 -19.78 -10.62 11.21
N GLN A 548 -19.23 -11.06 12.33
CA GLN A 548 -17.98 -11.81 12.39
C GLN A 548 -18.05 -13.18 11.71
N THR A 549 -19.21 -13.84 11.72
CA THR A 549 -19.37 -15.16 11.08
C THR A 549 -19.53 -15.10 9.57
N VAL A 550 -19.83 -13.94 8.99
CA VAL A 550 -19.90 -13.80 7.52
C VAL A 550 -18.50 -13.92 6.93
N ASP A 551 -18.25 -15.01 6.23
CA ASP A 551 -16.97 -15.21 5.55
C ASP A 551 -16.95 -14.44 4.23
N HIS A 552 -16.00 -13.50 4.10
CA HIS A 552 -15.82 -12.69 2.89
C HIS A 552 -15.32 -13.50 1.69
N LEU A 553 -14.84 -14.74 1.90
CA LEU A 553 -14.41 -15.67 0.86
C LEU A 553 -15.46 -16.74 0.53
N ALA A 554 -16.57 -16.77 1.26
CA ALA A 554 -17.65 -17.73 1.00
C ALA A 554 -18.20 -17.59 -0.42
N GLY A 555 -18.63 -18.70 -0.99
CA GLY A 555 -19.31 -18.72 -2.29
C GLY A 555 -20.61 -17.89 -2.28
N VAL A 556 -21.06 -17.46 -3.45
CA VAL A 556 -22.17 -16.50 -3.64
C VAL A 556 -23.43 -16.91 -2.89
N GLU A 557 -23.82 -18.19 -2.93
CA GLU A 557 -25.05 -18.69 -2.28
C GLU A 557 -24.95 -18.60 -0.75
N GLN A 558 -23.87 -19.09 -0.15
CA GLN A 558 -23.69 -19.02 1.30
C GLN A 558 -23.59 -17.58 1.78
N ARG A 559 -22.81 -16.77 1.08
CA ARG A 559 -22.66 -15.34 1.35
C ARG A 559 -24.00 -14.61 1.31
N GLY A 560 -24.84 -14.90 0.32
CA GLY A 560 -26.19 -14.36 0.22
C GLY A 560 -27.04 -14.70 1.45
N LYS A 561 -27.06 -15.96 1.87
CA LYS A 561 -27.78 -16.41 3.08
C LYS A 561 -27.32 -15.68 4.33
N ASP A 562 -26.00 -15.54 4.50
CA ASP A 562 -25.40 -14.89 5.68
C ASP A 562 -25.74 -13.40 5.72
N VAL A 563 -25.63 -12.70 4.58
CA VAL A 563 -25.95 -11.27 4.45
C VAL A 563 -27.42 -11.02 4.69
N PHE A 564 -28.34 -11.80 4.10
CA PHE A 564 -29.77 -11.66 4.36
C PHE A 564 -30.11 -11.89 5.82
N GLY A 565 -29.54 -12.93 6.44
CA GLY A 565 -29.74 -13.18 7.86
C GLY A 565 -29.18 -12.05 8.76
N LEU A 566 -28.09 -11.40 8.36
CA LEU A 566 -27.54 -10.23 9.06
C LEU A 566 -28.45 -9.01 8.91
N LEU A 567 -28.99 -8.74 7.71
CA LEU A 567 -29.94 -7.66 7.46
C LEU A 567 -31.23 -7.82 8.26
N ASP A 568 -31.80 -9.02 8.33
CA ASP A 568 -32.97 -9.32 9.17
C ASP A 568 -32.67 -9.07 10.65
N ALA A 569 -31.49 -9.44 11.13
CA ALA A 569 -31.07 -9.20 12.51
C ALA A 569 -30.94 -7.69 12.80
N ILE A 570 -30.36 -6.90 11.87
CA ILE A 570 -30.27 -5.43 11.99
C ILE A 570 -31.69 -4.83 12.10
N ALA A 571 -32.58 -5.20 11.19
CA ALA A 571 -33.94 -4.67 11.18
C ALA A 571 -34.74 -5.07 12.45
N ALA A 572 -34.61 -6.31 12.94
CA ALA A 572 -35.21 -6.76 14.18
C ALA A 572 -34.68 -5.96 15.39
N ALA A 573 -33.38 -5.87 15.53
CA ALA A 573 -32.76 -5.14 16.63
C ALA A 573 -33.09 -3.64 16.63
N ALA A 574 -33.27 -3.04 15.45
CA ALA A 574 -33.71 -1.64 15.32
C ALA A 574 -35.15 -1.44 15.81
N ARG A 575 -36.09 -2.36 15.48
CA ARG A 575 -37.47 -2.34 15.96
C ARG A 575 -37.55 -2.53 17.48
N ASP A 576 -36.86 -3.54 17.99
CA ASP A 576 -36.85 -3.88 19.42
C ASP A 576 -36.35 -2.74 20.30
N ARG A 577 -35.44 -1.94 19.78
CA ARG A 577 -34.87 -0.78 20.49
C ARG A 577 -35.55 0.54 20.17
N SER A 578 -36.61 0.53 19.41
CA SER A 578 -37.33 1.75 18.97
C SER A 578 -36.37 2.78 18.35
N ALA A 579 -35.53 2.34 17.44
CA ALA A 579 -34.56 3.22 16.77
C ALA A 579 -35.30 4.38 16.07
N PRO A 580 -34.65 5.55 15.89
CA PRO A 580 -35.22 6.64 15.11
C PRO A 580 -35.66 6.16 13.72
N ALA A 581 -36.84 6.66 13.23
CA ALA A 581 -37.33 6.33 11.91
C ALA A 581 -36.28 6.69 10.84
N PRO A 582 -36.01 5.79 9.87
CA PRO A 582 -35.00 6.04 8.85
C PRO A 582 -35.35 7.28 8.00
N ALA A 583 -34.33 8.08 7.66
CA ALA A 583 -34.51 9.16 6.70
C ALA A 583 -34.96 8.60 5.33
N SER A 584 -35.73 9.36 4.56
CA SER A 584 -36.23 8.94 3.24
C SER A 584 -35.16 8.57 2.23
N ILE A 585 -33.97 9.14 2.40
CA ILE A 585 -32.77 8.90 1.54
C ILE A 585 -31.91 7.73 2.03
N ALA A 586 -32.24 7.09 3.15
CA ALA A 586 -31.42 6.06 3.79
C ALA A 586 -31.49 4.68 3.11
N LEU A 587 -32.22 4.53 2.02
CA LEU A 587 -32.49 3.26 1.33
C LEU A 587 -33.09 2.17 2.24
N LEU A 588 -33.84 2.58 3.27
CA LEU A 588 -34.57 1.72 4.20
C LEU A 588 -36.05 2.04 4.20
N GLY A 589 -36.88 1.00 4.36
CA GLY A 589 -38.28 1.14 4.68
C GLY A 589 -38.49 1.57 6.15
N ARG A 590 -39.75 1.94 6.50
CA ARG A 590 -40.12 2.28 7.89
C ARG A 590 -39.96 1.10 8.86
N ASP A 591 -39.91 -0.11 8.35
CA ASP A 591 -39.64 -1.35 9.07
C ASP A 591 -38.15 -1.65 9.22
N TYR A 592 -37.28 -0.73 8.86
CA TYR A 592 -35.81 -0.80 8.84
C TYR A 592 -35.25 -1.85 7.88
N ARG A 593 -36.04 -2.41 7.00
CA ARG A 593 -35.56 -3.30 5.94
C ARG A 593 -35.01 -2.49 4.79
N VAL A 594 -33.93 -3.03 4.18
CA VAL A 594 -33.32 -2.41 3.00
C VAL A 594 -34.29 -2.43 1.83
N ASP A 595 -34.44 -1.30 1.15
CA ASP A 595 -35.12 -1.21 -0.14
C ASP A 595 -34.24 -1.83 -1.23
N LEU A 596 -34.29 -3.15 -1.33
CA LEU A 596 -33.50 -3.93 -2.27
C LEU A 596 -33.77 -3.53 -3.72
N ALA A 597 -34.95 -3.10 -4.06
CA ALA A 597 -35.27 -2.68 -5.43
C ALA A 597 -34.50 -1.41 -5.82
N ARG A 598 -34.38 -0.46 -4.90
CA ARG A 598 -33.54 0.73 -5.11
C ARG A 598 -32.03 0.41 -5.10
N VAL A 599 -31.59 -0.47 -4.21
CA VAL A 599 -30.17 -0.89 -4.15
C VAL A 599 -29.79 -1.61 -5.43
N VAL A 600 -30.59 -2.54 -5.95
CA VAL A 600 -30.32 -3.24 -7.22
C VAL A 600 -30.21 -2.24 -8.37
N LYS A 601 -31.10 -1.26 -8.48
CA LYS A 601 -31.00 -0.22 -9.51
C LYS A 601 -29.69 0.59 -9.43
N LEU A 602 -29.16 0.79 -8.22
CA LEU A 602 -27.87 1.46 -8.03
C LEU A 602 -26.72 0.53 -8.41
N THR A 603 -26.79 -0.75 -8.04
CA THR A 603 -25.75 -1.72 -8.39
C THR A 603 -25.68 -2.00 -9.88
N ASP A 604 -26.79 -1.88 -10.62
CA ASP A 604 -26.78 -1.95 -12.09
C ASP A 604 -25.93 -0.84 -12.73
N LEU A 605 -25.71 0.28 -12.05
CA LEU A 605 -24.85 1.37 -12.49
C LEU A 605 -23.36 1.05 -12.35
N GLN A 606 -22.96 0.14 -11.45
CA GLN A 606 -21.54 -0.27 -11.27
C GLN A 606 -20.95 -0.92 -12.52
N GLY A 607 -21.78 -1.49 -13.33
CA GLY A 607 -21.53 -2.63 -14.18
C GLY A 607 -20.71 -2.38 -15.43
N ARG A 608 -20.12 -1.22 -15.64
CA ARG A 608 -19.51 -0.95 -16.95
C ARG A 608 -17.99 -0.73 -16.90
N ASN A 609 -17.45 -0.50 -15.75
CA ASN A 609 -16.01 -0.34 -15.56
C ASN A 609 -15.51 -1.36 -14.53
N LEU A 610 -15.27 -2.58 -14.99
CA LEU A 610 -14.60 -3.61 -14.19
C LEU A 610 -13.19 -3.11 -13.87
N ILE A 611 -13.02 -2.54 -12.69
CA ILE A 611 -11.71 -2.19 -12.18
C ILE A 611 -11.17 -3.40 -11.45
N ALA A 612 -10.13 -4.00 -12.04
CA ALA A 612 -9.25 -4.92 -11.37
C ALA A 612 -7.92 -4.20 -11.17
N ILE A 613 -7.50 -4.04 -9.92
CA ILE A 613 -6.23 -3.40 -9.56
C ILE A 613 -5.39 -4.45 -8.85
N GLY A 614 -4.27 -4.80 -9.47
CA GLY A 614 -3.20 -5.60 -8.91
C GLY A 614 -1.87 -4.85 -9.03
N GLU A 615 -0.90 -5.21 -8.19
CA GLU A 615 0.49 -4.75 -8.32
C GLU A 615 1.16 -5.33 -9.57
#